data_67224f9b1b37944d2097c065477989bc
#
_entry.id   67224f9b1b37944d2097c065477989bc
#
_cell.length_a   1.000
_cell.length_b   1.000
_cell.length_c   1.000
_cell.angle_alpha   90.00
_cell.angle_beta   90.00
_cell.angle_gamma   90.00
#
_symmetry.space_group_name_H-M   'P 1'
#
loop_
_entity.id
_entity.type
_entity.pdbx_description
1 polymer ?
#
loop_
_entity_poly.entity_id
_entity_poly.type
_entity_poly.pdbx_seq_one_letter_code
_entity_poly.pdbx_strand_id
1 'polypeptide(L)'
;MARYGLIGLGFGVAVSLVTVPMLAWSEVSAFERFQQQRQQAFEQHQSDFQEAFQEFQDAFHEEFAAYQEELRANWREPRISDRHRWVEYSDDQSSRTVVDYEENSITIDVPSEAGTQGVLSHLNDLLGRTMDEAYDRDEVTQRTQQRVGLGEDAPEAASDQRVLSEIKPEDLDEMISQAELEEREEPKGEESRSVISLTVPMPEQRPSRKVEEFREQIRRHAERYEVEEALMIAIMHSESSFNPMARSHIPAFGLMQIVPQTAGKDVAQRVYGEMKLLSPEYLYNPENNIQAGAVYLNILFYSYLSAIEDPESRMYAVIAAYNTGAGNVARAFVDGRNIRAAARVINDLTPHEVYERLLADLPYDETRNYLVHVASRTEAYRNF
;
A
#
# COMPACT_ATOMS: atom_id res chain seq x y z
N MET A 1 -8.96 97.08 -53.05
CA MET A 1 -10.22 97.46 -52.32
C MET A 1 -10.22 96.65 -51.05
N ALA A 2 -9.84 97.26 -49.96
CA ALA A 2 -10.74 97.72 -48.89
C ALA A 2 -11.51 96.54 -48.24
N ARG A 3 -11.52 96.19 -47.02
CA ARG A 3 -11.38 96.91 -45.73
C ARG A 3 -11.68 95.94 -44.60
N TYR A 4 -11.08 96.17 -43.42
CA TYR A 4 -11.50 96.03 -42.03
C TYR A 4 -11.76 94.56 -41.51
N GLY A 5 -11.23 94.08 -40.51
CA GLY A 5 -10.89 94.63 -39.20
C GLY A 5 -11.85 94.10 -38.14
N LEU A 6 -11.39 93.24 -37.20
CA LEU A 6 -11.85 93.31 -35.79
C LEU A 6 -11.04 92.38 -34.90
N ILE A 7 -10.57 92.96 -33.85
CA ILE A 7 -9.85 92.39 -32.74
C ILE A 7 -10.82 91.67 -31.84
N GLY A 8 -10.57 90.46 -31.48
CA GLY A 8 -11.31 89.71 -30.43
C GLY A 8 -10.32 89.07 -29.48
N LEU A 9 -10.17 89.68 -28.30
CA LEU A 9 -9.44 89.14 -27.15
C LEU A 9 -10.18 87.88 -26.63
N GLY A 10 -9.65 86.75 -26.71
CA GLY A 10 -10.16 85.52 -26.09
C GLY A 10 -9.20 85.03 -25.02
N PHE A 11 -9.63 85.10 -23.79
CA PHE A 11 -8.92 84.54 -22.64
C PHE A 11 -8.75 83.07 -22.82
N GLY A 12 -7.50 82.59 -22.94
CA GLY A 12 -7.14 81.22 -22.90
C GLY A 12 -7.04 80.77 -21.45
N VAL A 13 -7.99 79.96 -21.01
CA VAL A 13 -7.86 79.17 -19.78
C VAL A 13 -7.01 77.98 -20.09
N ALA A 14 -5.74 77.98 -19.62
CA ALA A 14 -4.87 76.80 -19.63
C ALA A 14 -5.40 75.82 -18.59
N VAL A 15 -6.12 74.80 -19.03
CA VAL A 15 -6.42 73.60 -18.21
C VAL A 15 -5.13 72.75 -18.15
N SER A 16 -4.39 72.90 -17.08
CA SER A 16 -3.27 71.97 -16.74
C SER A 16 -3.88 70.61 -16.38
N LEU A 17 -3.83 69.68 -17.31
CA LEU A 17 -4.08 68.25 -17.03
C LEU A 17 -2.94 67.78 -16.13
N VAL A 18 -3.18 67.76 -14.83
CA VAL A 18 -2.36 67.04 -13.88
C VAL A 18 -2.69 65.54 -14.12
N THR A 19 -1.83 64.88 -14.89
CA THR A 19 -1.81 63.44 -14.96
C THR A 19 -1.27 62.92 -13.61
N VAL A 20 -2.20 62.59 -12.71
CA VAL A 20 -1.89 61.79 -11.53
C VAL A 20 -1.52 60.41 -12.04
N PRO A 21 -0.30 59.92 -11.84
CA PRO A 21 0.01 58.52 -12.13
C PRO A 21 -0.86 57.69 -11.19
N MET A 22 -1.85 56.98 -11.73
CA MET A 22 -2.52 55.89 -11.02
C MET A 22 -1.49 54.80 -10.81
N LEU A 23 -0.68 54.90 -9.77
CA LEU A 23 -0.05 53.79 -9.11
C LEU A 23 -1.15 53.02 -8.34
N ALA A 24 -1.92 52.23 -9.09
CA ALA A 24 -2.75 51.19 -8.49
C ALA A 24 -1.80 50.11 -7.97
N TRP A 25 -1.20 50.37 -6.85
CA TRP A 25 -0.70 49.32 -6.00
C TRP A 25 -1.93 48.67 -5.38
N SER A 26 -2.41 47.60 -6.00
CA SER A 26 -3.33 46.71 -5.33
C SER A 26 -2.55 46.13 -4.13
N GLU A 27 -2.72 46.76 -2.97
CA GLU A 27 -2.29 46.13 -1.73
C GLU A 27 -3.07 44.82 -1.61
N VAL A 28 -2.40 43.72 -1.92
CA VAL A 28 -2.93 42.38 -1.65
C VAL A 28 -3.36 42.37 -0.19
N SER A 29 -4.62 42.12 0.08
CA SER A 29 -5.16 42.17 1.44
C SER A 29 -4.38 41.18 2.34
N ALA A 30 -4.36 41.45 3.64
CA ALA A 30 -3.71 40.54 4.57
C ALA A 30 -4.26 39.10 4.47
N PHE A 31 -5.56 39.00 4.13
CA PHE A 31 -6.23 37.73 3.90
C PHE A 31 -5.72 37.01 2.62
N GLU A 32 -5.59 37.75 1.52
CA GLU A 32 -5.07 37.20 0.25
C GLU A 32 -3.60 36.76 0.42
N ARG A 33 -2.77 37.54 1.13
CA ARG A 33 -1.39 37.13 1.46
C ARG A 33 -1.37 35.86 2.31
N PHE A 34 -2.24 35.75 3.31
CA PHE A 34 -2.37 34.56 4.12
C PHE A 34 -2.81 33.34 3.30
N GLN A 35 -3.79 33.50 2.40
CA GLN A 35 -4.21 32.44 1.49
C GLN A 35 -3.09 32.01 0.54
N GLN A 36 -2.35 32.96 -0.04
CA GLN A 36 -1.21 32.67 -0.91
C GLN A 36 -0.09 31.94 -0.15
N GLN A 37 0.23 32.36 1.06
CA GLN A 37 1.23 31.68 1.89
C GLN A 37 0.82 30.24 2.23
N ARG A 38 -0.45 30.03 2.60
CA ARG A 38 -0.97 28.68 2.84
C ARG A 38 -0.94 27.81 1.60
N GLN A 39 -1.30 28.37 0.45
CA GLN A 39 -1.27 27.66 -0.82
C GLN A 39 0.17 27.27 -1.19
N GLN A 40 1.12 28.21 -1.10
CA GLN A 40 2.52 27.93 -1.35
C GLN A 40 3.11 26.89 -0.39
N ALA A 41 2.79 26.99 0.90
CA ALA A 41 3.23 26.00 1.89
C ALA A 41 2.66 24.59 1.60
N PHE A 42 1.39 24.53 1.16
CA PHE A 42 0.77 23.27 0.76
C PHE A 42 1.42 22.68 -0.49
N GLU A 43 1.65 23.50 -1.53
CA GLU A 43 2.30 23.08 -2.77
C GLU A 43 3.75 22.63 -2.51
N GLN A 44 4.49 23.34 -1.65
CA GLN A 44 5.83 22.94 -1.26
C GLN A 44 5.81 21.60 -0.52
N HIS A 45 4.96 21.45 0.48
CA HIS A 45 4.85 20.21 1.24
C HIS A 45 4.42 19.00 0.35
N GLN A 46 3.54 19.25 -0.63
CA GLN A 46 3.18 18.23 -1.61
C GLN A 46 4.37 17.85 -2.50
N SER A 47 5.19 18.82 -2.92
CA SER A 47 6.41 18.59 -3.72
C SER A 47 7.42 17.79 -2.92
N ASP A 48 7.69 18.19 -1.68
CA ASP A 48 8.64 17.53 -0.78
C ASP A 48 8.21 16.06 -0.51
N PHE A 49 6.92 15.83 -0.30
CA PHE A 49 6.37 14.47 -0.15
C PHE A 49 6.57 13.62 -1.41
N GLN A 50 6.32 14.21 -2.60
CA GLN A 50 6.50 13.48 -3.87
C GLN A 50 7.97 13.13 -4.11
N GLU A 51 8.89 14.06 -3.81
CA GLU A 51 10.33 13.84 -3.92
C GLU A 51 10.81 12.74 -2.97
N ALA A 52 10.43 12.81 -1.70
CA ALA A 52 10.79 11.79 -0.70
C ALA A 52 10.25 10.40 -1.07
N PHE A 53 9.03 10.31 -1.62
CA PHE A 53 8.48 9.04 -2.07
C PHE A 53 9.22 8.51 -3.31
N GLN A 54 9.53 9.38 -4.28
CA GLN A 54 10.26 8.97 -5.48
C GLN A 54 11.65 8.43 -5.10
N GLU A 55 12.34 9.12 -4.19
CA GLU A 55 13.63 8.67 -3.65
C GLU A 55 13.51 7.29 -2.97
N PHE A 56 12.47 7.12 -2.15
CA PHE A 56 12.20 5.83 -1.51
C PHE A 56 11.92 4.72 -2.54
N GLN A 57 11.10 4.99 -3.55
CA GLN A 57 10.75 4.01 -4.57
C GLN A 57 11.96 3.61 -5.42
N ASP A 58 12.76 4.58 -5.85
CA ASP A 58 13.97 4.34 -6.63
C ASP A 58 14.99 3.52 -5.82
N ALA A 59 15.22 3.90 -4.56
CA ALA A 59 16.08 3.16 -3.65
C ALA A 59 15.58 1.73 -3.45
N PHE A 60 14.27 1.53 -3.24
CA PHE A 60 13.67 0.22 -3.06
C PHE A 60 13.89 -0.70 -4.28
N HIS A 61 13.68 -0.19 -5.49
CA HIS A 61 13.88 -0.97 -6.71
C HIS A 61 15.36 -1.31 -6.94
N GLU A 62 16.26 -0.39 -6.65
CA GLU A 62 17.70 -0.62 -6.76
C GLU A 62 18.19 -1.65 -5.75
N GLU A 63 17.79 -1.54 -4.48
CA GLU A 63 18.16 -2.50 -3.43
C GLU A 63 17.54 -3.88 -3.67
N PHE A 64 16.29 -3.93 -4.16
CA PHE A 64 15.65 -5.17 -4.56
C PHE A 64 16.45 -5.90 -5.65
N ALA A 65 16.83 -5.17 -6.71
CA ALA A 65 17.61 -5.73 -7.81
C ALA A 65 19.01 -6.16 -7.38
N ALA A 66 19.67 -5.35 -6.55
CA ALA A 66 21.00 -5.66 -6.01
C ALA A 66 20.96 -6.92 -5.14
N TYR A 67 20.00 -7.01 -4.22
CA TYR A 67 19.86 -8.19 -3.36
C TYR A 67 19.52 -9.45 -4.15
N GLN A 68 18.67 -9.35 -5.17
CA GLN A 68 18.38 -10.48 -6.04
C GLN A 68 19.63 -10.98 -6.78
N GLU A 69 20.50 -10.08 -7.22
CA GLU A 69 21.76 -10.45 -7.88
C GLU A 69 22.76 -11.08 -6.92
N GLU A 70 22.87 -10.57 -5.69
CA GLU A 70 23.68 -11.17 -4.63
C GLU A 70 23.26 -12.63 -4.35
N LEU A 71 21.95 -12.87 -4.25
CA LEU A 71 21.41 -14.20 -3.97
C LEU A 71 21.72 -15.22 -5.09
N ARG A 72 21.89 -14.78 -6.34
CA ARG A 72 22.25 -15.67 -7.48
C ARG A 72 23.59 -16.34 -7.34
N ALA A 73 24.49 -15.79 -6.52
CA ALA A 73 25.75 -16.44 -6.21
C ALA A 73 25.58 -17.73 -5.38
N ASN A 74 24.47 -17.84 -4.63
CA ASN A 74 24.23 -18.95 -3.70
C ASN A 74 22.98 -19.78 -4.04
N TRP A 75 22.11 -19.27 -4.93
CA TRP A 75 20.84 -19.89 -5.26
C TRP A 75 20.56 -19.81 -6.76
N ARG A 76 20.25 -20.94 -7.38
CA ARG A 76 19.90 -21.03 -8.79
C ARG A 76 18.62 -20.24 -9.09
N GLU A 77 17.65 -20.37 -8.19
CA GLU A 77 16.39 -19.64 -8.21
C GLU A 77 16.23 -18.86 -6.90
N PRO A 78 16.80 -17.64 -6.83
CA PRO A 78 16.65 -16.81 -5.64
C PRO A 78 15.17 -16.42 -5.47
N ARG A 79 14.69 -16.50 -4.24
CA ARG A 79 13.35 -16.06 -3.86
C ARG A 79 13.46 -14.85 -2.96
N ILE A 80 12.56 -13.91 -3.12
CA ILE A 80 12.46 -12.71 -2.28
C ILE A 80 11.00 -12.59 -1.85
N SER A 81 10.76 -12.05 -0.67
CA SER A 81 9.41 -11.83 -0.14
C SER A 81 8.54 -11.05 -1.13
N ASP A 82 7.29 -11.48 -1.25
CA ASP A 82 6.26 -10.81 -2.04
C ASP A 82 4.93 -10.73 -1.26
N ARG A 83 3.80 -10.47 -1.90
CA ARG A 83 2.49 -10.38 -1.24
C ARG A 83 2.11 -11.65 -0.49
N HIS A 84 2.41 -12.81 -1.07
CA HIS A 84 1.96 -14.11 -0.57
C HIS A 84 3.08 -14.95 0.04
N ARG A 85 4.34 -14.53 -0.12
CA ARG A 85 5.50 -15.24 0.40
C ARG A 85 6.32 -14.36 1.32
N TRP A 86 6.70 -14.93 2.45
CA TRP A 86 7.71 -14.38 3.34
C TRP A 86 8.97 -15.24 3.23
N VAL A 87 10.10 -14.61 2.93
CA VAL A 87 11.38 -15.29 2.68
C VAL A 87 12.46 -14.70 3.58
N GLU A 88 13.16 -15.55 4.30
CA GLU A 88 14.34 -15.20 5.07
C GLU A 88 15.55 -16.04 4.60
N TYR A 89 16.72 -15.42 4.64
CA TYR A 89 18.01 -16.09 4.46
C TYR A 89 18.83 -15.99 5.74
N SER A 90 19.75 -16.97 5.95
CA SER A 90 20.81 -16.82 6.94
C SER A 90 21.77 -15.71 6.55
N ASP A 91 22.53 -15.17 7.51
CA ASP A 91 23.48 -14.05 7.29
C ASP A 91 24.53 -14.36 6.22
N ASP A 92 24.93 -15.65 6.10
CA ASP A 92 25.85 -16.15 5.06
C ASP A 92 25.13 -16.59 3.78
N GLN A 93 23.81 -16.41 3.71
CA GLN A 93 22.93 -16.84 2.61
C GLN A 93 23.01 -18.34 2.28
N SER A 94 23.51 -19.17 3.22
CA SER A 94 23.63 -20.61 3.00
C SER A 94 22.33 -21.38 3.25
N SER A 95 21.42 -20.82 4.04
CA SER A 95 20.10 -21.37 4.35
C SER A 95 19.01 -20.40 3.93
N ARG A 96 17.84 -20.95 3.62
CA ARG A 96 16.66 -20.15 3.24
C ARG A 96 15.41 -20.76 3.84
N THR A 97 14.51 -19.90 4.29
CA THR A 97 13.16 -20.26 4.70
C THR A 97 12.14 -19.50 3.83
N VAL A 98 11.14 -20.22 3.35
CA VAL A 98 10.03 -19.64 2.54
C VAL A 98 8.72 -20.05 3.18
N VAL A 99 7.93 -19.09 3.61
CA VAL A 99 6.54 -19.29 4.03
C VAL A 99 5.67 -18.85 2.88
N ASP A 100 4.97 -19.77 2.25
CA ASP A 100 4.04 -19.50 1.15
C ASP A 100 2.61 -19.56 1.69
N TYR A 101 2.00 -18.37 1.81
CA TYR A 101 0.66 -18.21 2.39
C TYR A 101 -0.45 -18.57 1.40
N GLU A 102 -0.16 -18.56 0.10
CA GLU A 102 -1.11 -18.94 -0.95
C GLU A 102 -1.16 -20.47 -1.10
N GLU A 103 0.03 -21.09 -1.20
CA GLU A 103 0.18 -22.55 -1.26
C GLU A 103 0.05 -23.23 0.11
N ASN A 104 -0.07 -22.44 1.18
CA ASN A 104 -0.22 -22.90 2.56
C ASN A 104 0.91 -23.86 3.00
N SER A 105 2.16 -23.50 2.72
CA SER A 105 3.33 -24.34 2.97
C SER A 105 4.52 -23.57 3.54
N ILE A 106 5.42 -24.27 4.22
CA ILE A 106 6.72 -23.76 4.67
C ILE A 106 7.81 -24.64 4.04
N THR A 107 8.76 -24.01 3.34
CA THR A 107 9.95 -24.67 2.81
C THR A 107 11.19 -24.17 3.53
N ILE A 108 12.04 -25.09 3.99
CA ILE A 108 13.29 -24.80 4.67
C ILE A 108 14.41 -25.48 3.90
N ASP A 109 15.35 -24.68 3.41
CA ASP A 109 16.54 -25.11 2.68
C ASP A 109 17.78 -24.90 3.57
N VAL A 110 18.52 -25.97 3.84
CA VAL A 110 19.77 -25.90 4.61
C VAL A 110 20.88 -26.67 3.92
N PRO A 111 22.19 -26.36 4.13
CA PRO A 111 23.29 -27.20 3.66
C PRO A 111 23.13 -28.65 4.16
N SER A 112 23.43 -29.64 3.28
CA SER A 112 23.25 -31.07 3.61
C SER A 112 24.04 -31.52 4.83
N GLU A 113 25.14 -30.85 5.15
CA GLU A 113 25.95 -31.10 6.35
C GLU A 113 25.17 -30.84 7.65
N ALA A 114 24.17 -29.92 7.63
CA ALA A 114 23.35 -29.65 8.79
C ALA A 114 22.37 -30.79 9.11
N GLY A 115 22.07 -31.61 8.11
CA GLY A 115 21.18 -32.76 8.24
C GLY A 115 19.77 -32.41 8.69
N THR A 116 18.96 -33.41 9.03
CA THR A 116 17.60 -33.26 9.50
C THR A 116 17.50 -32.41 10.77
N GLN A 117 18.51 -32.47 11.63
CA GLN A 117 18.54 -31.70 12.87
C GLN A 117 18.64 -30.18 12.57
N GLY A 118 19.44 -29.80 11.57
CA GLY A 118 19.56 -28.41 11.14
C GLY A 118 18.22 -27.88 10.59
N VAL A 119 17.53 -28.67 9.77
CA VAL A 119 16.22 -28.33 9.24
C VAL A 119 15.18 -28.07 10.35
N LEU A 120 15.12 -29.02 11.33
CA LEU A 120 14.19 -28.88 12.46
C LEU A 120 14.52 -27.69 13.37
N SER A 121 15.81 -27.36 13.53
CA SER A 121 16.21 -26.14 14.24
C SER A 121 15.70 -24.88 13.54
N HIS A 122 15.89 -24.79 12.22
CA HIS A 122 15.39 -23.64 11.44
C HIS A 122 13.86 -23.53 11.46
N LEU A 123 13.13 -24.65 11.42
CA LEU A 123 11.67 -24.65 11.58
C LEU A 123 11.27 -24.09 12.94
N ASN A 124 11.92 -24.54 14.01
CA ASN A 124 11.61 -24.07 15.36
C ASN A 124 11.92 -22.58 15.54
N ASP A 125 13.05 -22.11 15.01
CA ASP A 125 13.45 -20.70 15.04
C ASP A 125 12.43 -19.84 14.27
N LEU A 126 11.98 -20.30 13.09
CA LEU A 126 10.95 -19.63 12.29
C LEU A 126 9.64 -19.50 13.06
N LEU A 127 9.18 -20.58 13.71
CA LEU A 127 7.92 -20.57 14.47
C LEU A 127 7.97 -19.67 15.71
N GLY A 128 9.18 -19.39 16.21
CA GLY A 128 9.41 -18.42 17.28
C GLY A 128 9.57 -16.98 16.81
N ARG A 129 9.78 -16.76 15.50
CA ARG A 129 10.09 -15.43 14.93
C ARG A 129 9.04 -14.40 15.24
N THR A 130 9.44 -13.28 15.83
CA THR A 130 8.56 -12.12 16.05
C THR A 130 8.50 -11.21 14.83
N MET A 131 7.51 -10.31 14.80
CA MET A 131 7.36 -9.33 13.71
C MET A 131 8.59 -8.41 13.63
N ASP A 132 9.13 -8.00 14.77
CA ASP A 132 10.33 -7.16 14.84
C ASP A 132 11.55 -7.86 14.27
N GLU A 133 11.79 -9.10 14.71
CA GLU A 133 12.90 -9.89 14.18
C GLU A 133 12.76 -10.17 12.69
N ALA A 134 11.53 -10.37 12.18
CA ALA A 134 11.27 -10.55 10.76
C ALA A 134 11.50 -9.27 9.96
N TYR A 135 11.11 -8.12 10.54
CA TYR A 135 11.37 -6.81 9.95
C TYR A 135 12.88 -6.50 9.89
N ASP A 136 13.62 -6.75 10.98
CA ASP A 136 15.07 -6.53 11.03
C ASP A 136 15.83 -7.37 9.99
N ARG A 137 15.27 -8.53 9.58
CA ARG A 137 15.82 -9.45 8.58
C ARG A 137 15.34 -9.18 7.14
N ASP A 138 14.45 -8.22 6.93
CA ASP A 138 14.04 -7.83 5.57
C ASP A 138 15.11 -6.92 4.93
N GLU A 139 16.16 -7.53 4.40
CA GLU A 139 17.33 -6.87 3.81
C GLU A 139 16.97 -5.75 2.83
N VAL A 140 16.00 -5.96 1.94
CA VAL A 140 15.60 -4.95 0.95
C VAL A 140 15.02 -3.72 1.64
N THR A 141 14.14 -3.94 2.61
CA THR A 141 13.51 -2.85 3.36
C THR A 141 14.53 -2.11 4.23
N GLN A 142 15.40 -2.84 4.94
CA GLN A 142 16.43 -2.28 5.80
C GLN A 142 17.44 -1.42 5.01
N ARG A 143 17.98 -1.94 3.90
CA ARG A 143 18.90 -1.20 3.02
C ARG A 143 18.24 0.04 2.42
N THR A 144 16.97 -0.09 1.98
CA THR A 144 16.20 1.04 1.46
C THR A 144 16.07 2.16 2.49
N GLN A 145 15.64 1.84 3.71
CA GLN A 145 15.44 2.83 4.77
C GLN A 145 16.74 3.50 5.20
N GLN A 146 17.83 2.73 5.35
CA GLN A 146 19.16 3.28 5.65
C GLN A 146 19.60 4.28 4.57
N ARG A 147 19.34 3.98 3.31
CA ARG A 147 19.74 4.82 2.18
C ARG A 147 18.99 6.15 2.13
N VAL A 148 17.68 6.14 2.41
CA VAL A 148 16.83 7.34 2.34
C VAL A 148 16.62 8.03 3.69
N GLY A 149 17.21 7.50 4.78
CA GLY A 149 17.10 8.10 6.11
C GLY A 149 15.69 8.07 6.69
N LEU A 150 14.85 7.10 6.29
CA LEU A 150 13.52 6.89 6.87
C LEU A 150 13.63 5.95 8.09
N GLY A 151 12.94 6.28 9.17
CA GLY A 151 12.85 5.42 10.35
C GLY A 151 13.18 6.10 11.69
N GLU A 152 13.92 7.21 11.70
CA GLU A 152 14.32 7.90 12.95
C GLU A 152 13.13 8.53 13.72
N ASP A 153 12.02 8.83 13.02
CA ASP A 153 10.81 9.43 13.60
C ASP A 153 9.59 8.48 13.60
N ALA A 154 9.75 7.21 13.23
CA ALA A 154 8.65 6.26 13.31
C ALA A 154 8.36 5.96 14.79
N PRO A 155 7.09 6.05 15.25
CA PRO A 155 6.76 5.52 16.57
C PRO A 155 7.14 4.04 16.57
N GLU A 156 7.78 3.58 17.65
CA GLU A 156 8.08 2.16 17.87
C GLU A 156 6.82 1.34 17.57
N ALA A 157 6.74 0.82 16.37
CA ALA A 157 5.64 0.01 15.91
C ALA A 157 5.94 -1.47 16.06
N ALA A 158 7.03 -1.74 16.75
CA ALA A 158 7.55 -3.05 17.03
C ALA A 158 6.48 -3.92 17.71
N SER A 159 6.35 -5.13 17.24
CA SER A 159 5.44 -6.11 17.78
C SER A 159 6.21 -7.37 18.17
N ASP A 160 6.19 -7.69 19.45
CA ASP A 160 6.70 -8.97 20.00
C ASP A 160 5.82 -10.17 19.61
N GLN A 161 4.73 -9.92 18.85
CA GLN A 161 3.86 -10.96 18.31
C GLN A 161 4.60 -11.82 17.28
N ARG A 162 4.42 -13.14 17.36
CA ARG A 162 5.00 -14.06 16.38
C ARG A 162 4.33 -13.94 15.03
N VAL A 163 5.12 -13.98 13.95
CA VAL A 163 4.63 -13.96 12.56
C VAL A 163 3.66 -15.10 12.28
N LEU A 164 4.00 -16.31 12.75
CA LEU A 164 3.22 -17.55 12.57
C LEU A 164 2.51 -17.97 13.87
N SER A 165 1.86 -17.00 14.55
CA SER A 165 1.15 -17.24 15.81
C SER A 165 -0.05 -18.19 15.70
N GLU A 166 -0.60 -18.36 14.50
CA GLU A 166 -1.69 -19.28 14.19
C GLU A 166 -1.25 -20.76 14.15
N ILE A 167 0.04 -21.04 14.00
CA ILE A 167 0.56 -22.40 14.08
C ILE A 167 0.78 -22.75 15.56
N LYS A 168 0.09 -23.78 16.02
CA LYS A 168 0.12 -24.23 17.41
C LYS A 168 1.10 -25.40 17.58
N PRO A 169 1.65 -25.62 18.79
CA PRO A 169 2.50 -26.80 19.03
C PRO A 169 1.86 -28.14 18.68
N GLU A 170 0.54 -28.25 18.86
CA GLU A 170 -0.24 -29.44 18.49
C GLU A 170 -0.34 -29.71 16.99
N ASP A 171 -0.07 -28.72 16.13
CA ASP A 171 -0.09 -28.89 14.67
C ASP A 171 1.22 -29.54 14.15
N LEU A 172 2.31 -29.45 14.92
CA LEU A 172 3.65 -29.80 14.44
C LEU A 172 3.81 -31.28 14.08
N ASP A 173 3.23 -32.19 14.85
CA ASP A 173 3.31 -33.63 14.57
C ASP A 173 2.65 -33.96 13.24
N GLU A 174 1.49 -33.34 12.95
CA GLU A 174 0.79 -33.51 11.68
C GLU A 174 1.57 -32.89 10.52
N MET A 175 2.03 -31.65 10.65
CA MET A 175 2.85 -30.97 9.64
C MET A 175 4.10 -31.78 9.29
N ILE A 176 4.84 -32.28 10.30
CA ILE A 176 6.05 -33.07 10.10
C ILE A 176 5.72 -34.42 9.47
N SER A 177 4.59 -35.06 9.82
CA SER A 177 4.21 -36.35 9.25
C SER A 177 3.89 -36.26 7.75
N GLN A 178 3.54 -35.09 7.25
CA GLN A 178 3.23 -34.81 5.84
C GLN A 178 4.41 -34.14 5.12
N ALA A 179 5.57 -34.05 5.78
CA ALA A 179 6.73 -33.36 5.24
C ALA A 179 7.34 -34.08 4.03
N GLU A 180 7.69 -33.30 3.03
CA GLU A 180 8.44 -33.76 1.87
C GLU A 180 9.91 -33.34 2.02
N LEU A 181 10.83 -34.26 1.81
CA LEU A 181 12.27 -34.03 1.91
C LEU A 181 12.91 -34.28 0.55
N GLU A 182 13.63 -33.29 0.07
CA GLU A 182 14.40 -33.35 -1.17
C GLU A 182 15.85 -32.96 -0.92
N GLU A 183 16.77 -33.51 -1.70
CA GLU A 183 18.16 -33.08 -1.76
C GLU A 183 18.48 -32.59 -3.16
N ARG A 184 19.12 -31.41 -3.26
CA ARG A 184 19.48 -30.82 -4.54
C ARG A 184 20.79 -30.05 -4.49
N GLU A 185 21.37 -29.83 -5.68
CA GLU A 185 22.59 -29.04 -5.83
C GLU A 185 22.22 -27.55 -6.07
N GLU A 186 22.81 -26.68 -5.28
CA GLU A 186 22.72 -25.22 -5.41
C GLU A 186 24.10 -24.60 -5.64
N PRO A 187 24.22 -23.44 -6.30
CA PRO A 187 25.49 -22.75 -6.45
C PRO A 187 26.07 -22.31 -5.10
N LYS A 188 27.39 -22.16 -5.05
CA LYS A 188 28.16 -21.53 -3.98
C LYS A 188 29.31 -20.78 -4.64
N GLY A 189 29.05 -19.61 -5.18
CA GLY A 189 29.99 -18.92 -6.07
C GLY A 189 30.27 -19.73 -7.34
N GLU A 190 31.54 -20.11 -7.56
CA GLU A 190 31.95 -20.94 -8.70
C GLU A 190 31.82 -22.45 -8.43
N GLU A 191 31.51 -22.85 -7.20
CA GLU A 191 31.33 -24.25 -6.78
C GLU A 191 29.85 -24.60 -6.66
N SER A 192 29.53 -25.86 -6.36
CA SER A 192 28.19 -26.30 -5.96
C SER A 192 28.21 -26.84 -4.53
N ARG A 193 27.05 -26.79 -3.90
CA ARG A 193 26.80 -27.39 -2.58
C ARG A 193 25.54 -28.22 -2.61
N SER A 194 25.49 -29.29 -1.83
CA SER A 194 24.25 -30.00 -1.61
C SER A 194 23.40 -29.34 -0.54
N VAL A 195 22.10 -29.20 -0.81
CA VAL A 195 21.09 -28.58 0.05
C VAL A 195 19.96 -29.57 0.30
N ILE A 196 19.60 -29.77 1.57
CA ILE A 196 18.36 -30.43 1.96
C ILE A 196 17.24 -29.42 2.03
N SER A 197 16.14 -29.73 1.35
CA SER A 197 14.91 -28.96 1.34
C SER A 197 13.82 -29.75 2.04
N LEU A 198 13.26 -29.20 3.11
CA LEU A 198 12.07 -29.71 3.77
C LEU A 198 10.88 -28.82 3.44
N THR A 199 9.83 -29.41 2.89
CA THR A 199 8.54 -28.70 2.70
C THR A 199 7.49 -29.34 3.61
N VAL A 200 6.84 -28.51 4.45
CA VAL A 200 5.75 -28.93 5.33
C VAL A 200 4.49 -28.13 5.01
N PRO A 201 3.30 -28.76 4.96
CA PRO A 201 2.05 -28.03 4.84
C PRO A 201 1.75 -27.27 6.14
N MET A 202 1.15 -26.08 6.02
CA MET A 202 0.58 -25.37 7.16
C MET A 202 -0.85 -25.89 7.45
N PRO A 203 -1.38 -25.71 8.69
CA PRO A 203 -2.73 -26.15 9.02
C PRO A 203 -3.80 -25.56 8.07
N GLU A 204 -4.75 -26.38 7.60
CA GLU A 204 -5.83 -25.93 6.72
C GLU A 204 -6.68 -24.82 7.35
N GLN A 205 -6.82 -24.79 8.69
CA GLN A 205 -7.56 -23.79 9.44
C GLN A 205 -6.80 -22.47 9.60
N ARG A 206 -5.57 -22.35 9.06
CA ARG A 206 -4.74 -21.16 9.21
C ARG A 206 -5.46 -19.85 8.87
N PRO A 207 -6.16 -19.70 7.73
CA PRO A 207 -6.85 -18.45 7.42
C PRO A 207 -7.89 -18.07 8.46
N SER A 208 -8.70 -19.03 8.93
CA SER A 208 -9.69 -18.79 9.98
C SER A 208 -9.06 -18.41 11.32
N ARG A 209 -7.93 -19.04 11.69
CA ARG A 209 -7.19 -18.69 12.90
C ARG A 209 -6.59 -17.29 12.82
N LYS A 210 -6.12 -16.85 11.64
CA LYS A 210 -5.64 -15.47 11.42
C LYS A 210 -6.75 -14.45 11.49
N VAL A 211 -7.91 -14.76 10.93
CA VAL A 211 -9.10 -13.89 11.08
C VAL A 211 -9.44 -13.74 12.57
N GLU A 212 -9.45 -14.84 13.33
CA GLU A 212 -9.77 -14.81 14.75
C GLU A 212 -8.71 -14.04 15.56
N GLU A 213 -7.43 -14.18 15.21
CA GLU A 213 -6.32 -13.43 15.82
C GLU A 213 -6.48 -11.92 15.68
N PHE A 214 -6.86 -11.45 14.49
CA PHE A 214 -7.02 -10.04 14.21
C PHE A 214 -8.45 -9.52 14.41
N ARG A 215 -9.42 -10.39 14.78
CA ARG A 215 -10.85 -10.07 14.83
C ARG A 215 -11.16 -8.83 15.65
N GLU A 216 -10.58 -8.71 16.85
CA GLU A 216 -10.86 -7.56 17.72
C GLU A 216 -10.34 -6.26 17.12
N GLN A 217 -9.15 -6.28 16.51
CA GLN A 217 -8.58 -5.12 15.83
C GLN A 217 -9.42 -4.73 14.63
N ILE A 218 -9.79 -5.71 13.78
CA ILE A 218 -10.63 -5.48 12.60
C ILE A 218 -11.97 -4.89 13.02
N ARG A 219 -12.67 -5.50 13.98
CA ARG A 219 -13.97 -5.01 14.47
C ARG A 219 -13.87 -3.60 15.01
N ARG A 220 -12.88 -3.31 15.87
CA ARG A 220 -12.68 -1.97 16.45
C ARG A 220 -12.49 -0.91 15.38
N HIS A 221 -11.68 -1.19 14.33
CA HIS A 221 -11.45 -0.24 13.26
C HIS A 221 -12.62 -0.19 12.26
N ALA A 222 -13.29 -1.30 11.99
CA ALA A 222 -14.50 -1.37 11.18
C ALA A 222 -15.61 -0.47 11.78
N GLU A 223 -15.88 -0.62 13.07
CA GLU A 223 -16.84 0.23 13.80
C GLU A 223 -16.43 1.70 13.81
N ARG A 224 -15.16 1.98 14.13
CA ARG A 224 -14.65 3.37 14.22
C ARG A 224 -14.73 4.13 12.89
N TYR A 225 -14.48 3.45 11.79
CA TYR A 225 -14.41 4.06 10.47
C TYR A 225 -15.61 3.72 9.59
N GLU A 226 -16.66 3.13 10.16
CA GLU A 226 -17.93 2.80 9.48
C GLU A 226 -17.74 1.97 8.21
N VAL A 227 -16.87 0.96 8.25
CA VAL A 227 -16.62 0.00 7.18
C VAL A 227 -17.10 -1.38 7.58
N GLU A 228 -17.47 -2.19 6.61
CA GLU A 228 -17.93 -3.55 6.86
C GLU A 228 -16.76 -4.47 7.25
N GLU A 229 -16.87 -5.19 8.38
CA GLU A 229 -15.88 -6.14 8.87
C GLU A 229 -15.54 -7.20 7.82
N ALA A 230 -16.59 -7.82 7.21
CA ALA A 230 -16.43 -8.83 6.17
C ALA A 230 -15.66 -8.33 4.95
N LEU A 231 -15.86 -7.07 4.54
CA LEU A 231 -15.12 -6.46 3.45
C LEU A 231 -13.64 -6.26 3.81
N MET A 232 -13.33 -5.82 5.03
CA MET A 232 -11.94 -5.68 5.49
C MET A 232 -11.21 -7.03 5.47
N ILE A 233 -11.84 -8.09 5.96
CA ILE A 233 -11.29 -9.45 5.97
C ILE A 233 -11.09 -9.94 4.53
N ALA A 234 -12.05 -9.73 3.64
CA ALA A 234 -11.98 -10.13 2.24
C ALA A 234 -10.82 -9.43 1.49
N ILE A 235 -10.61 -8.14 1.75
CA ILE A 235 -9.48 -7.38 1.20
C ILE A 235 -8.17 -7.93 1.75
N MET A 236 -8.03 -8.09 3.06
CA MET A 236 -6.83 -8.64 3.69
C MET A 236 -6.46 -10.02 3.12
N HIS A 237 -7.46 -10.89 2.95
CA HIS A 237 -7.26 -12.20 2.31
C HIS A 237 -6.79 -12.06 0.85
N SER A 238 -7.31 -11.08 0.11
CA SER A 238 -6.99 -10.90 -1.32
C SER A 238 -5.65 -10.20 -1.54
N GLU A 239 -5.24 -9.34 -0.62
CA GLU A 239 -4.00 -8.57 -0.71
C GLU A 239 -2.76 -9.36 -0.26
N SER A 240 -2.90 -10.19 0.77
CA SER A 240 -1.75 -10.82 1.42
C SER A 240 -1.92 -12.29 1.80
N SER A 241 -3.11 -12.88 1.63
CA SER A 241 -3.46 -14.18 2.23
C SER A 241 -3.17 -14.22 3.74
N PHE A 242 -3.37 -13.08 4.42
CA PHE A 242 -3.04 -12.85 5.84
C PHE A 242 -1.54 -12.93 6.17
N ASN A 243 -0.66 -12.67 5.22
CA ASN A 243 0.77 -12.51 5.45
C ASN A 243 1.04 -11.13 6.06
N PRO A 244 1.47 -11.01 7.32
CA PRO A 244 1.75 -9.71 7.92
C PRO A 244 3.04 -9.08 7.37
N MET A 245 3.97 -9.90 6.86
CA MET A 245 5.23 -9.49 6.23
C MET A 245 5.10 -9.31 4.71
N ALA A 246 3.85 -9.20 4.20
CA ALA A 246 3.60 -9.03 2.78
C ALA A 246 4.17 -7.71 2.27
N ARG A 247 4.82 -7.77 1.11
CA ARG A 247 5.22 -6.58 0.35
C ARG A 247 5.06 -6.84 -1.14
N SER A 248 4.82 -5.79 -1.91
CA SER A 248 4.74 -5.91 -3.36
C SER A 248 5.98 -5.31 -4.04
N HIS A 249 6.13 -5.60 -5.33
CA HIS A 249 7.18 -5.00 -6.17
C HIS A 249 7.00 -3.48 -6.32
N ILE A 250 5.77 -2.99 -6.38
CA ILE A 250 5.46 -1.58 -6.17
C ILE A 250 5.24 -1.48 -4.66
N PRO A 251 6.11 -0.76 -3.91
CA PRO A 251 6.15 -0.89 -2.45
C PRO A 251 4.79 -0.64 -1.80
N ALA A 252 4.09 -1.73 -1.50
CA ALA A 252 2.93 -1.82 -0.64
C ALA A 252 3.24 -2.81 0.47
N PHE A 253 2.77 -2.58 1.69
CA PHE A 253 3.23 -3.30 2.87
C PHE A 253 2.08 -3.81 3.73
N GLY A 254 2.32 -4.99 4.34
CA GLY A 254 1.51 -5.58 5.39
C GLY A 254 0.20 -6.20 4.92
N LEU A 255 -0.65 -6.55 5.88
CA LEU A 255 -1.88 -7.32 5.70
C LEU A 255 -2.82 -6.78 4.62
N MET A 256 -2.97 -5.46 4.55
CA MET A 256 -3.88 -4.76 3.63
C MET A 256 -3.14 -4.05 2.49
N GLN A 257 -1.85 -4.32 2.29
CA GLN A 257 -1.02 -3.82 1.19
C GLN A 257 -1.15 -2.30 0.96
N ILE A 258 -0.87 -1.54 2.02
CA ILE A 258 -0.95 -0.08 1.95
C ILE A 258 0.25 0.48 1.17
N VAL A 259 -0.03 1.19 0.09
CA VAL A 259 0.97 1.92 -0.70
C VAL A 259 1.23 3.28 -0.06
N PRO A 260 2.45 3.59 0.42
CA PRO A 260 2.75 4.84 1.13
C PRO A 260 2.39 6.11 0.37
N GLN A 261 2.58 6.13 -0.97
CA GLN A 261 2.34 7.30 -1.82
C GLN A 261 0.86 7.65 -2.00
N THR A 262 -0.01 6.66 -2.02
CA THR A 262 -1.43 6.83 -2.35
C THR A 262 -2.29 6.67 -1.12
N ALA A 263 -2.66 5.45 -0.78
CA ALA A 263 -3.44 5.14 0.40
C ALA A 263 -2.77 5.65 1.69
N GLY A 264 -1.47 5.42 1.86
CA GLY A 264 -0.70 5.87 3.03
C GLY A 264 -0.72 7.38 3.23
N LYS A 265 -0.56 8.15 2.15
CA LYS A 265 -0.67 9.62 2.19
C LYS A 265 -2.04 10.09 2.66
N ASP A 266 -3.10 9.52 2.07
CA ASP A 266 -4.48 9.89 2.41
C ASP A 266 -4.81 9.51 3.87
N VAL A 267 -4.31 8.35 4.31
CA VAL A 267 -4.40 7.89 5.71
C VAL A 267 -3.65 8.84 6.64
N ALA A 268 -2.40 9.19 6.33
CA ALA A 268 -1.61 10.12 7.14
C ALA A 268 -2.30 11.47 7.29
N GLN A 269 -2.81 12.03 6.18
CA GLN A 269 -3.58 13.27 6.20
C GLN A 269 -4.84 13.16 7.07
N ARG A 270 -5.53 12.02 7.05
CA ARG A 270 -6.75 11.79 7.84
C ARG A 270 -6.46 11.58 9.33
N VAL A 271 -5.40 10.83 9.66
CA VAL A 271 -5.08 10.42 11.04
C VAL A 271 -4.25 11.48 11.76
N TYR A 272 -3.25 12.03 11.09
CA TYR A 272 -2.27 12.96 11.69
C TYR A 272 -2.49 14.43 11.29
N GLY A 273 -3.35 14.70 10.30
CA GLY A 273 -3.61 16.06 9.81
C GLY A 273 -2.53 16.60 8.85
N GLU A 274 -1.56 15.78 8.49
CA GLU A 274 -0.45 16.14 7.61
C GLU A 274 -0.14 15.02 6.61
N MET A 275 0.39 15.39 5.45
CA MET A 275 0.93 14.43 4.49
C MET A 275 2.31 13.99 4.95
N LYS A 276 2.45 12.73 5.32
CA LYS A 276 3.75 12.12 5.62
C LYS A 276 3.84 10.72 5.03
N LEU A 277 5.06 10.28 4.78
CA LEU A 277 5.32 8.93 4.33
C LEU A 277 5.19 7.98 5.53
N LEU A 278 4.26 7.04 5.44
CA LEU A 278 4.17 5.96 6.42
C LEU A 278 5.31 4.98 6.12
N SER A 279 6.18 4.76 7.11
CA SER A 279 7.34 3.88 6.95
C SER A 279 6.93 2.41 6.79
N PRO A 280 7.76 1.57 6.17
CA PRO A 280 7.55 0.12 6.15
C PRO A 280 7.39 -0.47 7.56
N GLU A 281 8.19 -0.02 8.53
CA GLU A 281 8.09 -0.42 9.94
C GLU A 281 6.69 -0.17 10.51
N TYR A 282 6.13 1.03 10.29
CA TYR A 282 4.76 1.35 10.68
C TYR A 282 3.74 0.44 10.00
N LEU A 283 3.93 0.12 8.71
CA LEU A 283 2.99 -0.64 7.90
C LEU A 283 3.11 -2.16 8.07
N TYR A 284 4.22 -2.69 8.56
CA TYR A 284 4.34 -4.10 8.94
C TYR A 284 3.70 -4.41 10.30
N ASN A 285 3.47 -3.39 11.14
CA ASN A 285 2.70 -3.60 12.36
C ASN A 285 1.23 -3.88 12.03
N PRO A 286 0.66 -5.05 12.44
CA PRO A 286 -0.70 -5.44 12.08
C PRO A 286 -1.78 -4.43 12.50
N GLU A 287 -1.69 -3.89 13.72
CA GLU A 287 -2.65 -2.90 14.25
C GLU A 287 -2.68 -1.63 13.40
N ASN A 288 -1.49 -1.10 13.07
CA ASN A 288 -1.37 0.11 12.26
C ASN A 288 -1.84 -0.13 10.81
N ASN A 289 -1.53 -1.30 10.26
CA ASN A 289 -1.91 -1.67 8.91
C ASN A 289 -3.42 -1.85 8.76
N ILE A 290 -4.06 -2.55 9.71
CA ILE A 290 -5.52 -2.73 9.76
C ILE A 290 -6.21 -1.37 9.93
N GLN A 291 -5.69 -0.50 10.82
CA GLN A 291 -6.19 0.87 10.95
C GLN A 291 -6.08 1.63 9.62
N ALA A 292 -4.92 1.59 8.99
CA ALA A 292 -4.69 2.28 7.72
C ALA A 292 -5.64 1.80 6.62
N GLY A 293 -5.87 0.49 6.51
CA GLY A 293 -6.83 -0.09 5.57
C GLY A 293 -8.26 0.37 5.83
N ALA A 294 -8.70 0.38 7.09
CA ALA A 294 -10.03 0.85 7.48
C ALA A 294 -10.22 2.35 7.17
N VAL A 295 -9.21 3.18 7.47
CA VAL A 295 -9.22 4.62 7.14
C VAL A 295 -9.32 4.83 5.65
N TYR A 296 -8.53 4.10 4.86
CA TYR A 296 -8.54 4.24 3.40
C TYR A 296 -9.87 3.81 2.80
N LEU A 297 -10.46 2.70 3.27
CA LEU A 297 -11.81 2.29 2.90
C LEU A 297 -12.84 3.37 3.23
N ASN A 298 -12.80 3.95 4.43
CA ASN A 298 -13.66 5.08 4.79
C ASN A 298 -13.51 6.25 3.81
N ILE A 299 -12.28 6.61 3.42
CA ILE A 299 -12.02 7.66 2.44
C ILE A 299 -12.64 7.32 1.08
N LEU A 300 -12.51 6.08 0.63
CA LEU A 300 -13.12 5.64 -0.62
C LEU A 300 -14.66 5.71 -0.57
N PHE A 301 -15.28 5.20 0.50
CA PHE A 301 -16.74 5.18 0.66
C PHE A 301 -17.36 6.57 0.81
N TYR A 302 -16.77 7.40 1.68
CA TYR A 302 -17.41 8.62 2.16
C TYR A 302 -16.80 9.92 1.64
N SER A 303 -15.70 9.83 0.89
CA SER A 303 -15.09 10.98 0.24
C SER A 303 -15.05 10.82 -1.28
N TYR A 304 -14.27 9.87 -1.82
CA TYR A 304 -14.07 9.75 -3.26
C TYR A 304 -15.31 9.28 -4.01
N LEU A 305 -16.01 8.26 -3.50
CA LEU A 305 -17.15 7.62 -4.16
C LEU A 305 -18.50 7.93 -3.49
N SER A 306 -18.53 8.92 -2.60
CA SER A 306 -19.73 9.31 -1.85
C SER A 306 -20.92 9.73 -2.70
N ALA A 307 -20.71 10.14 -3.97
CA ALA A 307 -21.75 10.53 -4.90
C ALA A 307 -22.48 9.34 -5.56
N ILE A 308 -22.02 8.09 -5.35
CA ILE A 308 -22.74 6.89 -5.74
C ILE A 308 -23.78 6.61 -4.65
N GLU A 309 -25.08 6.62 -5.01
CA GLU A 309 -26.18 6.58 -4.06
C GLU A 309 -26.48 5.18 -3.56
N ASP A 310 -26.53 4.19 -4.47
CA ASP A 310 -26.81 2.81 -4.12
C ASP A 310 -25.62 2.19 -3.35
N PRO A 311 -25.86 1.58 -2.15
CA PRO A 311 -24.79 1.05 -1.30
C PRO A 311 -24.01 -0.12 -1.92
N GLU A 312 -24.68 -1.00 -2.68
CA GLU A 312 -24.06 -2.17 -3.30
C GLU A 312 -23.23 -1.76 -4.51
N SER A 313 -23.73 -0.87 -5.36
CA SER A 313 -22.99 -0.24 -6.46
C SER A 313 -21.75 0.49 -5.95
N ARG A 314 -21.89 1.20 -4.82
CA ARG A 314 -20.76 1.88 -4.18
C ARG A 314 -19.73 0.90 -3.66
N MET A 315 -20.14 -0.21 -3.05
CA MET A 315 -19.24 -1.27 -2.57
C MET A 315 -18.42 -1.86 -3.72
N TYR A 316 -19.02 -2.21 -4.86
CA TYR A 316 -18.27 -2.70 -6.02
C TYR A 316 -17.28 -1.67 -6.54
N ALA A 317 -17.67 -0.41 -6.62
CA ALA A 317 -16.79 0.69 -7.02
C ALA A 317 -15.63 0.89 -6.00
N VAL A 318 -15.89 0.75 -4.70
CA VAL A 318 -14.86 0.84 -3.63
C VAL A 318 -13.88 -0.32 -3.72
N ILE A 319 -14.35 -1.56 -3.91
CA ILE A 319 -13.48 -2.73 -4.10
C ILE A 319 -12.53 -2.48 -5.27
N ALA A 320 -13.05 -2.10 -6.43
CA ALA A 320 -12.21 -1.80 -7.58
C ALA A 320 -11.25 -0.61 -7.33
N ALA A 321 -11.72 0.44 -6.64
CA ALA A 321 -10.93 1.62 -6.33
C ALA A 321 -9.81 1.35 -5.31
N TYR A 322 -9.98 0.40 -4.41
CA TYR A 322 -8.94 -0.01 -3.47
C TYR A 322 -7.70 -0.52 -4.22
N ASN A 323 -7.90 -1.36 -5.23
CA ASN A 323 -6.84 -1.93 -6.05
C ASN A 323 -6.25 -0.92 -7.06
N THR A 324 -7.11 -0.17 -7.78
CA THR A 324 -6.64 0.63 -8.92
C THR A 324 -6.82 2.15 -8.78
N GLY A 325 -7.47 2.60 -7.70
CA GLY A 325 -7.82 3.99 -7.45
C GLY A 325 -9.13 4.44 -8.13
N ALA A 326 -9.87 5.34 -7.47
CA ALA A 326 -11.17 5.82 -7.91
C ALA A 326 -11.19 6.46 -9.31
N GLY A 327 -10.05 7.05 -9.74
CA GLY A 327 -9.92 7.61 -11.09
C GLY A 327 -9.98 6.56 -12.20
N ASN A 328 -9.48 5.35 -11.97
CA ASN A 328 -9.57 4.26 -12.95
C ASN A 328 -10.96 3.62 -12.94
N VAL A 329 -11.64 3.58 -11.78
CA VAL A 329 -13.06 3.19 -11.71
C VAL A 329 -13.92 4.13 -12.57
N ALA A 330 -13.67 5.45 -12.50
CA ALA A 330 -14.42 6.40 -13.33
C ALA A 330 -14.29 6.12 -14.84
N ARG A 331 -13.13 5.64 -15.30
CA ARG A 331 -12.89 5.30 -16.72
C ARG A 331 -13.77 4.16 -17.25
N ALA A 332 -14.27 3.31 -16.39
CA ALA A 332 -15.23 2.28 -16.79
C ALA A 332 -16.62 2.85 -17.17
N PHE A 333 -16.92 4.09 -16.77
CA PHE A 333 -18.24 4.69 -16.98
C PHE A 333 -18.22 5.92 -17.88
N VAL A 334 -17.10 6.66 -17.93
CA VAL A 334 -16.95 7.90 -18.69
C VAL A 334 -15.56 8.02 -19.30
N ASP A 335 -15.43 8.86 -20.35
CA ASP A 335 -14.10 9.23 -20.84
C ASP A 335 -13.35 10.06 -19.78
N GLY A 336 -12.20 9.55 -19.33
CA GLY A 336 -11.34 10.21 -18.35
C GLY A 336 -11.60 9.77 -16.90
N ARG A 337 -11.09 10.57 -15.95
CA ARG A 337 -11.04 10.21 -14.52
C ARG A 337 -12.00 11.02 -13.65
N ASN A 338 -13.08 11.56 -14.22
CA ASN A 338 -14.03 12.38 -13.49
C ASN A 338 -15.01 11.52 -12.69
N ILE A 339 -14.71 11.33 -11.40
CA ILE A 339 -15.49 10.50 -10.47
C ILE A 339 -16.94 10.97 -10.35
N ARG A 340 -17.19 12.29 -10.30
CA ARG A 340 -18.55 12.83 -10.20
C ARG A 340 -19.38 12.57 -11.46
N ALA A 341 -18.77 12.63 -12.63
CA ALA A 341 -19.44 12.29 -13.88
C ALA A 341 -19.75 10.78 -13.94
N ALA A 342 -18.81 9.94 -13.52
CA ALA A 342 -19.03 8.49 -13.42
C ALA A 342 -20.15 8.13 -12.45
N ALA A 343 -20.22 8.79 -11.28
CA ALA A 343 -21.26 8.54 -10.29
C ALA A 343 -22.68 8.82 -10.84
N ARG A 344 -22.86 9.84 -11.70
CA ARG A 344 -24.15 10.07 -12.35
C ARG A 344 -24.57 8.90 -13.24
N VAL A 345 -23.63 8.35 -14.00
CA VAL A 345 -23.89 7.18 -14.86
C VAL A 345 -24.20 5.96 -14.01
N ILE A 346 -23.44 5.75 -12.93
CA ILE A 346 -23.61 4.63 -12.00
C ILE A 346 -24.99 4.68 -11.33
N ASN A 347 -25.46 5.86 -10.91
CA ASN A 347 -26.75 6.04 -10.24
C ASN A 347 -27.96 5.76 -11.14
N ASP A 348 -27.78 5.75 -12.47
CA ASP A 348 -28.81 5.36 -13.44
C ASP A 348 -28.84 3.85 -13.72
N LEU A 349 -27.91 3.07 -13.13
CA LEU A 349 -27.77 1.62 -13.33
C LEU A 349 -28.19 0.84 -12.06
N THR A 350 -28.61 -0.41 -12.27
CA THR A 350 -28.77 -1.36 -11.16
C THR A 350 -27.39 -1.83 -10.65
N PRO A 351 -27.29 -2.33 -9.40
CA PRO A 351 -26.02 -2.87 -8.89
C PRO A 351 -25.42 -3.97 -9.78
N HIS A 352 -26.25 -4.84 -10.33
CA HIS A 352 -25.81 -5.88 -11.27
C HIS A 352 -25.19 -5.27 -12.55
N GLU A 353 -25.83 -4.27 -13.16
CA GLU A 353 -25.29 -3.60 -14.33
C GLU A 353 -23.99 -2.84 -14.02
N VAL A 354 -23.86 -2.26 -12.82
CA VAL A 354 -22.60 -1.62 -12.35
C VAL A 354 -21.49 -2.67 -12.25
N TYR A 355 -21.78 -3.82 -11.64
CA TYR A 355 -20.81 -4.92 -11.51
C TYR A 355 -20.34 -5.44 -12.86
N GLU A 356 -21.29 -5.78 -13.77
CA GLU A 356 -20.97 -6.25 -15.12
C GLU A 356 -20.16 -5.23 -15.92
N ARG A 357 -20.49 -3.95 -15.79
CA ARG A 357 -19.74 -2.89 -16.47
C ARG A 357 -18.34 -2.70 -15.91
N LEU A 358 -18.13 -2.80 -14.61
CA LEU A 358 -16.80 -2.83 -14.01
C LEU A 358 -15.98 -4.00 -14.53
N LEU A 359 -16.56 -5.20 -14.64
CA LEU A 359 -15.87 -6.37 -15.18
C LEU A 359 -15.51 -6.22 -16.66
N ALA A 360 -16.34 -5.53 -17.46
CA ALA A 360 -16.12 -5.34 -18.88
C ALA A 360 -15.10 -4.22 -19.17
N ASP A 361 -15.23 -3.08 -18.48
CA ASP A 361 -14.64 -1.81 -18.90
C ASP A 361 -13.51 -1.30 -17.97
N LEU A 362 -13.23 -1.96 -16.82
CA LEU A 362 -12.05 -1.61 -16.02
C LEU A 362 -10.77 -1.84 -16.84
N PRO A 363 -9.78 -0.91 -16.76
CA PRO A 363 -8.63 -0.91 -17.66
C PRO A 363 -7.65 -2.07 -17.45
N TYR A 364 -7.69 -2.74 -16.27
CA TYR A 364 -6.72 -3.77 -15.89
C TYR A 364 -7.40 -5.09 -15.56
N ASP A 365 -6.91 -6.19 -16.13
CA ASP A 365 -7.39 -7.56 -15.85
C ASP A 365 -7.22 -7.91 -14.36
N GLU A 366 -6.12 -7.50 -13.76
CA GLU A 366 -5.87 -7.69 -12.32
C GLU A 366 -7.00 -7.10 -11.48
N THR A 367 -7.44 -5.88 -11.78
CA THR A 367 -8.54 -5.23 -11.03
C THR A 367 -9.89 -5.92 -11.25
N ARG A 368 -10.15 -6.44 -12.47
CA ARG A 368 -11.37 -7.21 -12.75
C ARG A 368 -11.42 -8.50 -11.92
N ASN A 369 -10.32 -9.24 -11.90
CA ASN A 369 -10.19 -10.45 -11.08
C ASN A 369 -10.26 -10.13 -9.58
N TYR A 370 -9.63 -9.05 -9.15
CA TYR A 370 -9.69 -8.57 -7.77
C TYR A 370 -11.13 -8.29 -7.33
N LEU A 371 -11.91 -7.59 -8.14
CA LEU A 371 -13.32 -7.32 -7.86
C LEU A 371 -14.12 -8.61 -7.64
N VAL A 372 -13.94 -9.60 -8.52
CA VAL A 372 -14.60 -10.91 -8.40
C VAL A 372 -14.22 -11.60 -7.09
N HIS A 373 -12.94 -11.68 -6.79
CA HIS A 373 -12.44 -12.37 -5.60
C HIS A 373 -12.88 -11.69 -4.31
N VAL A 374 -12.75 -10.37 -4.22
CA VAL A 374 -13.11 -9.63 -3.01
C VAL A 374 -14.62 -9.65 -2.79
N ALA A 375 -15.42 -9.45 -3.83
CA ALA A 375 -16.88 -9.50 -3.69
C ALA A 375 -17.36 -10.88 -3.20
N SER A 376 -16.84 -11.96 -3.80
CA SER A 376 -17.17 -13.34 -3.38
C SER A 376 -16.72 -13.65 -1.95
N ARG A 377 -15.50 -13.22 -1.59
CA ARG A 377 -14.95 -13.39 -0.23
C ARG A 377 -15.73 -12.58 0.81
N THR A 378 -16.16 -11.37 0.47
CA THR A 378 -16.98 -10.53 1.36
C THR A 378 -18.28 -11.27 1.72
N GLU A 379 -18.96 -11.86 0.75
CA GLU A 379 -20.17 -12.61 1.00
C GLU A 379 -19.90 -13.86 1.87
N ALA A 380 -18.79 -14.55 1.64
CA ALA A 380 -18.39 -15.69 2.46
C ALA A 380 -18.10 -15.28 3.92
N TYR A 381 -17.41 -14.14 4.13
CA TYR A 381 -17.07 -13.65 5.48
C TYR A 381 -18.26 -13.01 6.22
N ARG A 382 -19.33 -12.61 5.56
CA ARG A 382 -20.58 -12.21 6.23
C ARG A 382 -21.23 -13.35 7.02
N ASN A 383 -20.94 -14.58 6.61
CA ASN A 383 -21.48 -15.79 7.22
C ASN A 383 -20.47 -16.49 8.17
N PHE A 384 -19.31 -15.89 8.37
CA PHE A 384 -18.24 -16.39 9.26
C PHE A 384 -18.37 -15.76 10.65
#